data_a0082296051dbfd684c8840eeb3b0b49
#
_entry.id   a0082296051dbfd684c8840eeb3b0b49
#
_cell.length_a   1.000
_cell.length_b   1.000
_cell.length_c   1.000
_cell.angle_alpha   90.00
_cell.angle_beta   90.00
_cell.angle_gamma   90.00
#
_symmetry.space_group_name_H-M   'P 1'
#
loop_
_entity.id
_entity.type
_entity.pdbx_description
1 polymer ?
#
loop_
_entity_poly.entity_id
_entity_poly.type
_entity_poly.pdbx_seq_one_letter_code
_entity_poly.pdbx_strand_id
1 'polypeptide(L)'
;MLFRSDNIRVRGYLDALREAGYQDNAMIRGNEFSIQNGYIETKLALNSTTKPTAIFALSSTILLGAVKALNEHKVRIPQDMSIISFDDNLYLDYLNPPITRIAQSLENIGIIAVKMLMQKILEETELHSEILLKPNIIKRDSIKVLTDRK
;
A
#
# COMPACT_ATOMS: atom_id res chain seq x y z
N MET A 1 -7.49 0.72 3.33
CA MET A 1 -8.09 1.94 2.75
C MET A 1 -7.91 1.94 1.25
N LEU A 2 -8.97 2.13 0.50
CA LEU A 2 -8.99 1.75 -0.89
C LEU A 2 -9.81 2.63 -1.80
N PHE A 3 -9.30 2.81 -3.03
CA PHE A 3 -9.88 3.61 -4.07
C PHE A 3 -10.33 2.71 -5.21
N ARG A 4 -11.62 2.76 -5.59
CA ARG A 4 -12.30 2.03 -6.66
C ARG A 4 -12.15 0.49 -6.60
N SER A 5 -13.24 -0.18 -6.75
CA SER A 5 -13.37 -1.64 -6.83
C SER A 5 -12.50 -2.31 -7.91
N ASP A 6 -12.01 -1.53 -8.87
CA ASP A 6 -11.26 -2.00 -10.03
C ASP A 6 -9.74 -1.83 -9.90
N ASN A 7 -9.24 -1.35 -8.75
CA ASN A 7 -7.81 -1.19 -8.56
C ASN A 7 -7.15 -2.55 -8.32
N ILE A 8 -6.14 -2.90 -9.13
CA ILE A 8 -5.40 -4.15 -9.04
C ILE A 8 -4.79 -4.37 -7.64
N ARG A 9 -4.35 -3.30 -6.97
CA ARG A 9 -3.80 -3.37 -5.59
C ARG A 9 -4.86 -3.83 -4.60
N VAL A 10 -6.11 -3.42 -4.81
CA VAL A 10 -7.29 -3.84 -4.04
C VAL A 10 -7.56 -5.31 -4.22
N ARG A 11 -7.60 -5.74 -5.46
CA ARG A 11 -7.85 -7.16 -5.77
C ARG A 11 -6.79 -8.01 -5.11
N GLY A 12 -5.50 -7.64 -5.24
CA GLY A 12 -4.42 -8.35 -4.57
C GLY A 12 -4.57 -8.42 -3.05
N TYR A 13 -5.03 -7.34 -2.40
CA TYR A 13 -5.34 -7.35 -0.97
C TYR A 13 -6.49 -8.31 -0.64
N LEU A 14 -7.59 -8.25 -1.38
CA LEU A 14 -8.74 -9.13 -1.16
C LEU A 14 -8.42 -10.60 -1.44
N ASP A 15 -7.62 -10.88 -2.47
CA ASP A 15 -7.18 -12.23 -2.80
C ASP A 15 -6.30 -12.80 -1.70
N ALA A 16 -5.34 -12.02 -1.18
CA ALA A 16 -4.49 -12.43 -0.07
C ALA A 16 -5.29 -12.72 1.21
N LEU A 17 -6.29 -11.90 1.54
CA LEU A 17 -7.18 -12.16 2.68
C LEU A 17 -8.01 -13.43 2.48
N ARG A 18 -8.49 -13.68 1.27
CA ARG A 18 -9.25 -14.90 0.94
C ARG A 18 -8.36 -16.14 1.09
N GLU A 19 -7.16 -16.11 0.54
CA GLU A 19 -6.18 -17.21 0.64
C GLU A 19 -5.80 -17.51 2.09
N ALA A 20 -5.74 -16.48 2.94
CA ALA A 20 -5.45 -16.62 4.37
C ALA A 20 -6.69 -16.96 5.23
N GLY A 21 -7.90 -17.05 4.65
CA GLY A 21 -9.14 -17.33 5.38
C GLY A 21 -9.70 -16.15 6.18
N TYR A 22 -9.31 -14.91 5.84
CA TYR A 22 -9.70 -13.68 6.53
C TYR A 22 -10.56 -12.73 5.66
N GLN A 23 -11.26 -13.25 4.65
CA GLN A 23 -12.07 -12.44 3.72
C GLN A 23 -13.12 -11.56 4.42
N ASP A 24 -13.70 -12.05 5.54
CA ASP A 24 -14.72 -11.34 6.30
C ASP A 24 -14.17 -10.17 7.12
N ASN A 25 -12.84 -10.09 7.25
CA ASN A 25 -12.13 -9.01 7.92
C ASN A 25 -11.73 -7.87 6.98
N ALA A 26 -12.05 -7.98 5.69
CA ALA A 26 -11.69 -6.97 4.70
C ALA A 26 -12.40 -5.63 4.99
N MET A 27 -11.60 -4.59 5.18
CA MET A 27 -12.12 -3.22 5.33
C MET A 27 -11.49 -2.33 4.25
N ILE A 28 -12.34 -1.78 3.39
CA ILE A 28 -11.93 -0.90 2.30
C ILE A 28 -12.47 0.49 2.58
N ARG A 29 -11.60 1.51 2.57
CA ARG A 29 -11.96 2.89 2.88
C ARG A 29 -11.28 3.88 1.95
N GLY A 30 -11.93 5.01 1.73
CA GLY A 30 -11.42 6.13 0.95
C GLY A 30 -11.77 6.07 -0.54
N ASN A 31 -11.65 7.20 -1.19
CA ASN A 31 -12.01 7.43 -2.60
C ASN A 31 -11.02 8.34 -3.34
N GLU A 32 -9.95 8.79 -2.67
CA GLU A 32 -8.99 9.73 -3.23
C GLU A 32 -7.56 9.44 -2.75
N PHE A 33 -6.58 9.63 -3.64
CA PHE A 33 -5.15 9.52 -3.33
C PHE A 33 -4.61 10.85 -2.78
N SER A 34 -5.08 11.24 -1.59
CA SER A 34 -4.62 12.46 -0.94
C SER A 34 -4.25 12.22 0.53
N ILE A 35 -3.41 13.10 1.08
CA ILE A 35 -3.07 13.12 2.51
C ILE A 35 -4.33 13.33 3.34
N GLN A 36 -5.21 14.25 2.90
CA GLN A 36 -6.45 14.58 3.60
C GLN A 36 -7.39 13.38 3.67
N ASN A 37 -7.56 12.66 2.57
CA ASN A 37 -8.39 11.44 2.57
C ASN A 37 -7.79 10.36 3.46
N GLY A 38 -6.46 10.14 3.39
CA GLY A 38 -5.74 9.24 4.29
C GLY A 38 -5.98 9.55 5.77
N TYR A 39 -5.96 10.82 6.13
CA TYR A 39 -6.20 11.29 7.49
C TYR A 39 -7.63 11.06 7.94
N ILE A 40 -8.62 11.52 7.17
CA ILE A 40 -10.05 11.42 7.51
C ILE A 40 -10.46 9.96 7.68
N GLU A 41 -10.13 9.12 6.70
CA GLU A 41 -10.56 7.73 6.70
C GLU A 41 -9.91 6.90 7.81
N THR A 42 -8.67 7.22 8.17
CA THR A 42 -8.02 6.58 9.31
C THR A 42 -8.71 6.98 10.61
N LYS A 43 -9.07 8.25 10.79
CA LYS A 43 -9.85 8.68 11.97
C LYS A 43 -11.20 7.97 12.05
N LEU A 44 -11.91 7.86 10.94
CA LEU A 44 -13.19 7.13 10.88
C LEU A 44 -13.00 5.65 11.21
N ALA A 45 -11.92 5.02 10.74
CA ALA A 45 -11.60 3.64 11.07
C ALA A 45 -11.28 3.44 12.55
N LEU A 46 -10.54 4.35 13.17
CA LEU A 46 -10.21 4.30 14.59
C LEU A 46 -11.43 4.49 15.50
N ASN A 47 -12.46 5.20 15.02
CA ASN A 47 -13.71 5.44 15.75
C ASN A 47 -14.81 4.42 15.40
N SER A 48 -14.54 3.45 14.53
CA SER A 48 -15.52 2.42 14.18
C SER A 48 -15.68 1.40 15.32
N THR A 49 -16.81 0.69 15.34
CA THR A 49 -17.08 -0.39 16.29
C THR A 49 -16.09 -1.54 16.16
N THR A 50 -15.70 -1.86 14.91
CA THR A 50 -14.66 -2.83 14.60
C THR A 50 -13.41 -2.08 14.19
N LYS A 51 -12.44 -1.99 15.10
CA LYS A 51 -11.18 -1.30 14.84
C LYS A 51 -10.23 -2.21 14.06
N PRO A 52 -9.58 -1.70 13.01
CA PRO A 52 -8.53 -2.46 12.33
C PRO A 52 -7.31 -2.62 13.24
N THR A 53 -6.57 -3.70 13.06
CA THR A 53 -5.27 -3.95 13.71
C THR A 53 -4.10 -3.74 12.75
N ALA A 54 -4.40 -3.55 11.47
CA ALA A 54 -3.42 -3.27 10.43
C ALA A 54 -3.99 -2.35 9.35
N ILE A 55 -3.13 -1.55 8.75
CA ILE A 55 -3.44 -0.67 7.61
C ILE A 55 -2.51 -1.01 6.45
N PHE A 56 -3.08 -1.23 5.27
CA PHE A 56 -2.36 -1.21 4.01
C PHE A 56 -2.67 0.09 3.28
N ALA A 57 -1.74 1.02 3.29
CA ALA A 57 -1.86 2.28 2.57
C ALA A 57 -1.44 2.08 1.12
N LEU A 58 -2.34 2.32 0.16
CA LEU A 58 -2.10 2.06 -1.27
C LEU A 58 -1.19 3.08 -1.96
N SER A 59 -0.74 4.09 -1.24
CA SER A 59 0.32 5.01 -1.68
C SER A 59 0.99 5.63 -0.47
N SER A 60 2.20 6.11 -0.67
CA SER A 60 2.94 6.89 0.33
C SER A 60 2.23 8.20 0.71
N THR A 61 1.45 8.78 -0.21
CA THR A 61 0.65 9.98 0.07
C THR A 61 -0.47 9.70 1.07
N ILE A 62 -1.22 8.61 0.87
CA ILE A 62 -2.26 8.17 1.81
C ILE A 62 -1.65 7.83 3.16
N LEU A 63 -0.48 7.17 3.16
CA LEU A 63 0.24 6.81 4.38
C LEU A 63 0.51 8.02 5.26
N LEU A 64 0.97 9.14 4.70
CA LEU A 64 1.24 10.35 5.50
C LEU A 64 0.01 10.84 6.26
N GLY A 65 -1.15 10.81 5.62
CA GLY A 65 -2.42 11.13 6.29
C GLY A 65 -2.77 10.15 7.39
N ALA A 66 -2.59 8.85 7.13
CA ALA A 66 -2.84 7.80 8.11
C ALA A 66 -1.91 7.93 9.33
N VAL A 67 -0.61 8.12 9.12
CA VAL A 67 0.38 8.29 10.20
C VAL A 67 0.04 9.53 11.05
N LYS A 68 -0.36 10.65 10.42
CA LYS A 68 -0.82 11.84 11.14
C LYS A 68 -2.00 11.51 12.06
N ALA A 69 -3.01 10.82 11.55
CA ALA A 69 -4.19 10.44 12.34
C ALA A 69 -3.83 9.49 13.49
N LEU A 70 -2.97 8.51 13.25
CA LEU A 70 -2.49 7.57 14.28
C LEU A 70 -1.75 8.30 15.40
N ASN A 71 -0.85 9.23 15.05
CA ASN A 71 -0.09 10.02 16.01
C ASN A 71 -1.00 10.90 16.89
N GLU A 72 -1.99 11.59 16.30
CA GLU A 72 -2.98 12.39 17.05
C GLU A 72 -3.80 11.54 18.03
N HIS A 73 -4.09 10.30 17.68
CA HIS A 73 -4.83 9.36 18.53
C HIS A 73 -3.90 8.54 19.45
N LYS A 74 -2.59 8.84 19.47
CA LYS A 74 -1.58 8.15 20.29
C LYS A 74 -1.54 6.64 20.06
N VAL A 75 -1.87 6.20 18.85
CA VAL A 75 -1.79 4.79 18.41
C VAL A 75 -0.34 4.47 18.07
N ARG A 76 0.22 3.49 18.77
CA ARG A 76 1.62 3.10 18.59
C ARG A 76 1.78 2.14 17.40
N ILE A 77 2.75 2.43 16.57
CA ILE A 77 3.15 1.56 15.45
C ILE A 77 4.45 0.85 15.86
N PRO A 78 4.57 -0.46 15.77
CA PRO A 78 3.58 -1.46 15.34
C PRO A 78 2.74 -2.06 16.47
N GLN A 79 2.88 -1.62 17.74
CA GLN A 79 2.33 -2.28 18.91
C GLN A 79 0.80 -2.40 18.87
N ASP A 80 0.13 -1.28 18.54
CA ASP A 80 -1.31 -1.18 18.50
C ASP A 80 -1.86 -1.30 17.07
N MET A 81 -1.07 -0.87 16.06
CA MET A 81 -1.44 -0.87 14.65
C MET A 81 -0.24 -1.20 13.77
N SER A 82 -0.31 -2.28 13.01
CA SER A 82 0.66 -2.55 11.93
C SER A 82 0.35 -1.69 10.71
N ILE A 83 1.40 -1.23 10.01
CA ILE A 83 1.20 -0.46 8.80
C ILE A 83 2.16 -0.89 7.70
N ILE A 84 1.64 -1.02 6.48
CA ILE A 84 2.41 -1.25 5.26
C ILE A 84 1.99 -0.24 4.22
N SER A 85 2.93 0.22 3.39
CA SER A 85 2.66 1.15 2.31
C SER A 85 3.00 0.57 0.95
N PHE A 86 2.36 1.08 -0.08
CA PHE A 86 2.79 0.96 -1.46
C PHE A 86 3.62 2.20 -1.83
N ASP A 87 4.55 2.06 -2.78
CA ASP A 87 5.58 3.01 -3.22
C ASP A 87 6.82 3.07 -2.32
N ASP A 88 7.98 3.35 -2.94
CA ASP A 88 9.28 3.45 -2.30
C ASP A 88 9.77 4.91 -2.28
N ASN A 89 9.32 5.66 -1.28
CA ASN A 89 9.78 7.02 -1.03
C ASN A 89 10.82 7.04 0.10
N LEU A 90 11.92 7.76 -0.10
CA LEU A 90 13.03 7.84 0.86
C LEU A 90 12.59 8.26 2.27
N TYR A 91 11.62 9.16 2.40
CA TYR A 91 11.18 9.63 3.71
C TYR A 91 10.54 8.53 4.59
N LEU A 92 10.15 7.39 4.00
CA LEU A 92 9.56 6.27 4.75
C LEU A 92 10.56 5.61 5.71
N ASP A 93 11.86 5.75 5.45
CA ASP A 93 12.91 5.29 6.35
C ASP A 93 13.20 6.28 7.50
N TYR A 94 12.71 7.53 7.39
CA TYR A 94 12.86 8.57 8.41
C TYR A 94 11.64 8.75 9.31
N LEU A 95 10.56 7.98 9.06
CA LEU A 95 9.42 7.93 9.97
C LEU A 95 9.76 7.08 11.20
N ASN A 96 9.03 7.28 12.29
CA ASN A 96 9.20 6.51 13.52
C ASN A 96 7.92 5.72 13.85
N PRO A 97 7.98 4.37 13.70
CA PRO A 97 9.09 3.57 13.15
C PRO A 97 9.21 3.71 11.62
N PRO A 98 10.36 3.29 11.04
CA PRO A 98 10.50 3.15 9.59
C PRO A 98 9.45 2.21 9.00
N ILE A 99 8.95 2.54 7.81
CA ILE A 99 7.77 1.87 7.24
C ILE A 99 8.14 0.73 6.29
N THR A 100 7.60 -0.44 6.57
CA THR A 100 7.59 -1.58 5.63
C THR A 100 6.77 -1.21 4.40
N ARG A 101 7.31 -1.52 3.21
CA ARG A 101 6.69 -1.07 1.96
C ARG A 101 6.88 -2.00 0.79
N ILE A 102 6.01 -1.87 -0.20
CA ILE A 102 6.11 -2.53 -1.48
C ILE A 102 6.76 -1.56 -2.45
N ALA A 103 8.00 -1.86 -2.86
CA ALA A 103 8.79 -1.04 -3.76
C ALA A 103 8.67 -1.51 -5.20
N GLN A 104 8.35 -0.59 -6.11
CA GLN A 104 8.40 -0.83 -7.56
C GLN A 104 9.77 -0.44 -8.08
N SER A 105 10.27 -1.20 -9.06
CA SER A 105 11.52 -0.86 -9.75
C SER A 105 11.28 0.24 -10.78
N LEU A 106 11.18 1.49 -10.33
CA LEU A 106 10.85 2.65 -11.19
C LEU A 106 11.86 2.83 -12.32
N GLU A 107 13.14 2.58 -12.07
CA GLU A 107 14.19 2.64 -13.08
C GLU A 107 13.94 1.62 -14.19
N ASN A 108 13.69 0.36 -13.87
CA ASN A 108 13.39 -0.67 -14.86
C ASN A 108 12.08 -0.39 -15.62
N ILE A 109 11.06 0.14 -14.92
CA ILE A 109 9.81 0.58 -15.56
C ILE A 109 10.12 1.63 -16.62
N GLY A 110 10.92 2.66 -16.28
CA GLY A 110 11.31 3.71 -17.21
C GLY A 110 12.10 3.17 -18.41
N ILE A 111 13.12 2.35 -18.16
CA ILE A 111 13.94 1.75 -19.22
C ILE A 111 13.09 0.91 -20.19
N ILE A 112 12.24 0.05 -19.65
CA ILE A 112 11.38 -0.83 -20.45
C ILE A 112 10.34 -0.03 -21.22
N ALA A 113 9.71 0.98 -20.60
CA ALA A 113 8.73 1.83 -21.27
C ALA A 113 9.35 2.57 -22.47
N VAL A 114 10.56 3.13 -22.32
CA VAL A 114 11.27 3.78 -23.42
C VAL A 114 11.61 2.78 -24.52
N LYS A 115 12.11 1.59 -24.18
CA LYS A 115 12.42 0.54 -25.17
C LYS A 115 11.17 0.14 -25.97
N MET A 116 10.05 -0.10 -25.29
CA MET A 116 8.77 -0.45 -25.93
C MET A 116 8.27 0.67 -26.83
N LEU A 117 8.42 1.93 -26.40
CA LEU A 117 8.05 3.09 -27.21
C LEU A 117 8.90 3.18 -28.48
N MET A 118 10.23 3.03 -28.35
CA MET A 118 11.14 3.07 -29.50
C MET A 118 10.87 1.95 -30.49
N GLN A 119 10.59 0.74 -30.01
CA GLN A 119 10.20 -0.38 -30.89
C GLN A 119 8.93 -0.07 -31.68
N LYS A 120 7.90 0.48 -31.02
CA LYS A 120 6.67 0.88 -31.72
C LYS A 120 6.88 1.96 -32.79
N ILE A 121 7.78 2.89 -32.54
CA ILE A 121 8.09 3.94 -33.52
C ILE A 121 8.85 3.40 -34.72
N LEU A 122 9.79 2.48 -34.48
CA LEU A 122 10.69 1.98 -35.54
C LEU A 122 10.09 0.83 -36.37
N GLU A 123 9.26 0.00 -35.77
CA GLU A 123 8.76 -1.24 -36.36
C GLU A 123 7.32 -1.14 -36.89
N GLU A 124 6.64 0.00 -36.70
CA GLU A 124 5.22 0.24 -37.08
C GLU A 124 4.28 -0.92 -36.67
N THR A 125 4.65 -1.67 -35.61
CA THR A 125 3.88 -2.83 -35.17
C THR A 125 2.75 -2.46 -34.23
N GLU A 126 1.55 -2.91 -34.52
CA GLU A 126 0.37 -2.78 -33.64
C GLU A 126 0.36 -3.76 -32.45
N LEU A 127 1.47 -4.46 -32.20
CA LEU A 127 1.56 -5.43 -31.12
C LEU A 127 1.40 -4.75 -29.75
N HIS A 128 0.30 -5.10 -29.09
CA HIS A 128 0.07 -4.72 -27.70
C HIS A 128 0.86 -5.67 -26.80
N SER A 129 1.98 -5.20 -26.28
CA SER A 129 2.81 -5.96 -25.34
C SER A 129 2.58 -5.46 -23.93
N GLU A 130 2.36 -6.37 -22.99
CA GLU A 130 2.29 -6.11 -21.57
C GLU A 130 3.48 -6.78 -20.87
N ILE A 131 4.24 -6.02 -20.07
CA ILE A 131 5.36 -6.53 -19.29
C ILE A 131 5.05 -6.28 -17.82
N LEU A 132 4.95 -7.37 -17.06
CA LEU A 132 4.73 -7.32 -15.62
C LEU A 132 6.08 -7.38 -14.89
N LEU A 133 6.36 -6.37 -14.09
CA LEU A 133 7.54 -6.31 -13.25
C LEU A 133 7.18 -6.68 -11.80
N LYS A 134 7.92 -7.62 -11.22
CA LYS A 134 7.72 -8.04 -9.85
C LYS A 134 8.18 -6.93 -8.89
N PRO A 135 7.33 -6.48 -7.97
CA PRO A 135 7.75 -5.55 -6.92
C PRO A 135 8.56 -6.26 -5.83
N ASN A 136 9.29 -5.50 -5.04
CA ASN A 136 10.04 -5.96 -3.88
C ASN A 136 9.37 -5.53 -2.58
N ILE A 137 9.46 -6.34 -1.53
CA ILE A 137 9.04 -5.94 -0.18
C ILE A 137 10.28 -5.48 0.57
N ILE A 138 10.30 -4.21 0.99
CA ILE A 138 11.31 -3.65 1.88
C ILE A 138 10.76 -3.73 3.30
N LYS A 139 11.27 -4.69 4.07
CA LYS A 139 10.85 -4.91 5.46
C LYS A 139 11.50 -3.87 6.38
N ARG A 140 10.70 -3.29 7.29
CA ARG A 140 11.07 -2.35 8.35
C ARG A 140 10.28 -2.67 9.61
N ASP A 141 10.25 -1.74 10.56
CA ASP A 141 9.75 -1.98 11.93
C ASP A 141 8.27 -1.63 12.13
N SER A 142 7.53 -1.32 11.07
CA SER A 142 6.12 -0.92 11.15
C SER A 142 5.11 -2.08 11.19
N ILE A 143 5.57 -3.31 11.20
CA ILE A 143 4.73 -4.51 11.25
C ILE A 143 5.04 -5.30 12.51
N LYS A 144 4.00 -5.61 13.29
CA LYS A 144 4.10 -6.49 14.44
C LYS A 144 4.11 -7.95 14.00
N VAL A 145 5.14 -8.67 14.42
CA VAL A 145 5.16 -10.14 14.29
C VAL A 145 4.22 -10.72 15.34
N LEU A 146 3.19 -11.41 14.90
CA LEU A 146 2.33 -12.17 15.81
C LEU A 146 3.09 -13.47 16.13
N THR A 147 3.57 -13.58 17.36
CA THR A 147 4.01 -14.88 17.87
C THR A 147 2.76 -15.75 18.02
N ASP A 148 2.78 -16.94 17.44
CA ASP A 148 1.69 -17.92 17.51
C ASP A 148 1.11 -17.96 18.93
N ARG A 149 -0.19 -17.69 19.05
CA ARG A 149 -0.91 -18.10 20.24
C ARG A 149 -0.98 -19.63 20.18
N LYS A 150 -0.12 -20.28 21.00
CA LYS A 150 -0.28 -21.69 21.32
C LYS A 150 -1.66 -21.95 21.91
#